data_16e3441438391fb0e1169b31033d9509
#
_entry.id   16e3441438391fb0e1169b31033d9509
#
_cell.length_a   1.000
_cell.length_b   1.000
_cell.length_c   1.000
_cell.angle_alpha   90.00
_cell.angle_beta   90.00
_cell.angle_gamma   90.00
#
_symmetry.space_group_name_H-M   'P 1'
#
loop_
_entity.id
_entity.type
_entity.pdbx_description
1 polymer ?
#
loop_
_entity_poly.entity_id
_entity_poly.type
_entity_poly.pdbx_seq_one_letter_code
_entity_poly.pdbx_strand_id
1 'polypeptide(L)'
;IKESERWQASSGEAPHLAVLFSPSLRAATRAALLVSLTALLGWWAVNAFVPLLGSLLAGDVARAEGLAPEAAQRLAEAWKSNASNAFNLGGLIGALAAIPLAKRWGRRPTFIAYFLWSAAAILLTFGLPLPPQTRLAMLFVVGLGVYGVFSALVFYLPELFPTRVRGLASGFCYNIGRVIAAFGPFAVGAIAAGAGGSSTVITQTVVWVAAVPLLAALLAPRWIVETRGRSLPE
;
A
#
# COMPACT_ATOMS: atom_id res chain seq x y z
N ILE A 1 -19.14 25.72 -0.79
CA ILE A 1 -18.42 24.93 -1.85
C ILE A 1 -19.42 24.76 -2.98
N LYS A 2 -19.06 25.25 -4.19
CA LYS A 2 -19.92 25.09 -5.39
C LYS A 2 -19.66 23.70 -5.98
N GLU A 3 -20.71 22.93 -6.21
CA GLU A 3 -20.63 21.66 -6.92
C GLU A 3 -20.13 21.89 -8.36
N SER A 4 -19.43 20.89 -8.94
CA SER A 4 -18.92 21.01 -10.30
C SER A 4 -20.07 21.10 -11.30
N GLU A 5 -19.89 21.90 -12.38
CA GLU A 5 -20.89 22.08 -13.43
C GLU A 5 -21.36 20.75 -14.04
N ARG A 6 -20.43 19.76 -14.16
CA ARG A 6 -20.75 18.42 -14.65
C ARG A 6 -21.67 17.65 -13.70
N TRP A 7 -21.53 17.86 -12.39
CA TRP A 7 -22.39 17.23 -11.41
C TRP A 7 -23.78 17.87 -11.41
N GLN A 8 -23.83 19.20 -11.51
CA GLN A 8 -25.10 19.95 -11.62
C GLN A 8 -25.89 19.61 -12.90
N ALA A 9 -25.19 19.33 -14.01
CA ALA A 9 -25.81 18.90 -15.25
C ALA A 9 -26.31 17.45 -15.22
N SER A 10 -25.83 16.62 -14.28
CA SER A 10 -26.32 15.26 -14.08
C SER A 10 -27.59 15.27 -13.25
N SER A 11 -28.75 15.54 -13.89
CA SER A 11 -30.08 15.53 -13.23
C SER A 11 -30.48 14.13 -12.78
N GLY A 12 -30.95 13.98 -11.54
CA GLY A 12 -31.54 12.74 -11.02
C GLY A 12 -31.37 12.56 -9.51
N GLU A 13 -32.05 11.57 -8.94
CA GLU A 13 -31.98 11.21 -7.52
C GLU A 13 -30.56 10.88 -7.05
N ALA A 14 -30.29 11.08 -5.74
CA ALA A 14 -29.02 10.72 -5.13
C ALA A 14 -28.69 9.23 -5.37
N PRO A 15 -27.47 8.90 -5.78
CA PRO A 15 -27.13 7.52 -6.09
C PRO A 15 -27.15 6.66 -4.81
N HIS A 16 -27.79 5.48 -4.88
CA HIS A 16 -27.80 4.51 -3.79
C HIS A 16 -26.66 3.50 -3.94
N LEU A 17 -26.16 2.96 -2.84
CA LEU A 17 -25.10 1.94 -2.86
C LEU A 17 -25.44 0.73 -3.73
N ALA A 18 -26.72 0.33 -3.79
CA ALA A 18 -27.16 -0.80 -4.61
C ALA A 18 -26.83 -0.64 -6.11
N VAL A 19 -26.75 0.59 -6.61
CA VAL A 19 -26.38 0.87 -8.02
C VAL A 19 -25.00 0.36 -8.37
N LEU A 20 -24.06 0.33 -7.43
CA LEU A 20 -22.70 -0.17 -7.64
C LEU A 20 -22.65 -1.67 -7.98
N PHE A 21 -23.68 -2.41 -7.59
CA PHE A 21 -23.81 -3.85 -7.85
C PHE A 21 -24.69 -4.17 -9.05
N SER A 22 -25.19 -3.15 -9.75
CA SER A 22 -25.95 -3.31 -11.00
C SER A 22 -25.12 -4.02 -12.07
N PRO A 23 -25.77 -4.69 -13.06
CA PRO A 23 -25.06 -5.36 -14.16
C PRO A 23 -24.06 -4.47 -14.90
N SER A 24 -24.35 -3.17 -15.02
CA SER A 24 -23.48 -2.19 -15.70
C SER A 24 -22.24 -1.81 -14.90
N LEU A 25 -22.30 -1.75 -13.56
CA LEU A 25 -21.20 -1.27 -12.71
C LEU A 25 -20.48 -2.37 -11.93
N ARG A 26 -21.07 -3.54 -11.76
CA ARG A 26 -20.51 -4.65 -10.95
C ARG A 26 -19.07 -5.03 -11.32
N ALA A 27 -18.70 -4.97 -12.59
CA ALA A 27 -17.35 -5.28 -13.03
C ALA A 27 -16.35 -4.20 -12.59
N ALA A 28 -16.70 -2.93 -12.73
CA ALA A 28 -15.91 -1.80 -12.26
C ALA A 28 -15.80 -1.80 -10.72
N THR A 29 -16.92 -2.04 -10.02
CA THR A 29 -16.95 -2.11 -8.56
C THR A 29 -16.09 -3.25 -8.03
N ARG A 30 -16.13 -4.43 -8.64
CA ARG A 30 -15.28 -5.56 -8.27
C ARG A 30 -13.80 -5.23 -8.50
N ALA A 31 -13.45 -4.65 -9.65
CA ALA A 31 -12.08 -4.23 -9.94
C ALA A 31 -11.58 -3.20 -8.91
N ALA A 32 -12.39 -2.18 -8.62
CA ALA A 32 -12.11 -1.15 -7.64
C ALA A 32 -11.90 -1.71 -6.23
N LEU A 33 -12.79 -2.61 -5.78
CA LEU A 33 -12.67 -3.27 -4.47
C LEU A 33 -11.39 -4.10 -4.36
N LEU A 34 -11.07 -4.91 -5.37
CA LEU A 34 -9.89 -5.77 -5.35
C LEU A 34 -8.59 -4.95 -5.35
N VAL A 35 -8.52 -3.91 -6.17
CA VAL A 35 -7.33 -3.04 -6.19
C VAL A 35 -7.20 -2.26 -4.89
N SER A 36 -8.30 -1.71 -4.36
CA SER A 36 -8.31 -1.00 -3.07
C SER A 36 -7.87 -1.92 -1.93
N LEU A 37 -8.43 -3.11 -1.85
CA LEU A 37 -8.09 -4.08 -0.81
C LEU A 37 -6.62 -4.45 -0.86
N THR A 38 -6.09 -4.76 -2.04
CA THR A 38 -4.69 -5.15 -2.22
C THR A 38 -3.73 -4.01 -1.88
N ALA A 39 -4.02 -2.80 -2.38
CA ALA A 39 -3.20 -1.62 -2.11
C ALA A 39 -3.16 -1.30 -0.61
N LEU A 40 -4.32 -1.33 0.04
CA LEU A 40 -4.46 -0.99 1.46
C LEU A 40 -3.87 -2.07 2.38
N LEU A 41 -4.10 -3.36 2.09
CA LEU A 41 -3.48 -4.45 2.86
C LEU A 41 -1.94 -4.39 2.76
N GLY A 42 -1.40 -4.21 1.56
CA GLY A 42 0.04 -4.09 1.36
C GLY A 42 0.63 -2.88 2.10
N TRP A 43 -0.03 -1.73 2.02
CA TRP A 43 0.43 -0.50 2.67
C TRP A 43 0.37 -0.60 4.19
N TRP A 44 -0.78 -0.98 4.76
CA TRP A 44 -0.98 -1.04 6.21
C TRP A 44 -0.13 -2.11 6.86
N ALA A 45 0.00 -3.29 6.23
CA ALA A 45 0.79 -4.38 6.77
C ALA A 45 2.28 -4.03 6.88
N VAL A 46 2.84 -3.28 5.92
CA VAL A 46 4.24 -2.86 5.97
C VAL A 46 4.40 -1.64 6.87
N ASN A 47 3.59 -0.60 6.69
CA ASN A 47 3.73 0.67 7.39
C ASN A 47 3.65 0.54 8.91
N ALA A 48 2.80 -0.35 9.43
CA ALA A 48 2.64 -0.59 10.86
C ALA A 48 3.92 -1.14 11.52
N PHE A 49 4.76 -1.86 10.75
CA PHE A 49 5.97 -2.51 11.29
C PHE A 49 7.25 -1.72 11.08
N VAL A 50 7.27 -0.74 10.19
CA VAL A 50 8.48 0.05 9.88
C VAL A 50 9.12 0.64 11.14
N PRO A 51 8.40 1.35 12.03
CA PRO A 51 9.01 1.90 13.25
C PRO A 51 9.50 0.81 14.21
N LEU A 52 8.69 -0.23 14.41
CA LEU A 52 9.04 -1.35 15.28
C LEU A 52 10.30 -2.08 14.79
N LEU A 53 10.37 -2.33 13.47
CA LEU A 53 11.52 -2.96 12.86
C LEU A 53 12.79 -2.13 13.07
N GLY A 54 12.73 -0.81 12.90
CA GLY A 54 13.84 0.08 13.18
C GLY A 54 14.37 -0.09 14.60
N SER A 55 13.48 -0.11 15.59
CA SER A 55 13.86 -0.31 17.01
C SER A 55 14.46 -1.69 17.26
N LEU A 56 13.91 -2.74 16.65
CA LEU A 56 14.42 -4.12 16.83
C LEU A 56 15.80 -4.31 16.20
N LEU A 57 16.01 -3.81 15.00
CA LEU A 57 17.32 -3.86 14.33
C LEU A 57 18.38 -3.11 15.13
N ALA A 58 18.02 -1.96 15.71
CA ALA A 58 18.91 -1.22 16.61
C ALA A 58 19.23 -2.03 17.89
N GLY A 59 18.24 -2.73 18.43
CA GLY A 59 18.43 -3.62 19.58
C GLY A 59 19.38 -4.78 19.29
N ASP A 60 19.35 -5.33 18.08
CA ASP A 60 20.30 -6.37 17.65
C ASP A 60 21.73 -5.83 17.58
N VAL A 61 21.92 -4.61 17.03
CA VAL A 61 23.21 -3.94 16.98
C VAL A 61 23.71 -3.60 18.39
N ALA A 62 22.84 -3.03 19.23
CA ALA A 62 23.21 -2.66 20.60
C ALA A 62 23.67 -3.87 21.42
N ARG A 63 23.04 -5.03 21.24
CA ARG A 63 23.44 -6.28 21.89
C ARG A 63 24.78 -6.79 21.36
N ALA A 64 24.98 -6.73 20.05
CA ALA A 64 26.25 -7.16 19.43
C ALA A 64 27.44 -6.30 19.84
N GLU A 65 27.21 -5.00 20.04
CA GLU A 65 28.24 -4.03 20.45
C GLU A 65 28.38 -3.87 21.97
N GLY A 66 27.53 -4.53 22.77
CA GLY A 66 27.55 -4.46 24.22
C GLY A 66 27.25 -3.06 24.77
N LEU A 67 26.35 -2.33 24.12
CA LEU A 67 26.05 -0.94 24.50
C LEU A 67 25.34 -0.87 25.86
N ALA A 68 25.66 0.18 26.62
CA ALA A 68 24.93 0.50 27.86
C ALA A 68 23.45 0.77 27.56
N PRO A 69 22.52 0.48 28.51
CA PRO A 69 21.07 0.59 28.30
C PRO A 69 20.62 1.93 27.72
N GLU A 70 21.18 3.02 28.21
CA GLU A 70 20.84 4.38 27.73
C GLU A 70 21.30 4.65 26.30
N ALA A 71 22.46 4.11 25.90
CA ALA A 71 22.96 4.22 24.52
C ALA A 71 22.13 3.35 23.58
N ALA A 72 21.75 2.13 24.01
CA ALA A 72 20.89 1.24 23.26
C ALA A 72 19.50 1.86 23.02
N GLN A 73 18.93 2.52 24.02
CA GLN A 73 17.64 3.22 23.88
C GLN A 73 17.73 4.37 22.89
N ARG A 74 18.78 5.22 22.98
CA ARG A 74 19.00 6.31 22.03
C ARG A 74 19.14 5.80 20.59
N LEU A 75 19.89 4.70 20.42
CA LEU A 75 20.05 4.06 19.11
C LEU A 75 18.69 3.57 18.56
N ALA A 76 17.87 2.92 19.42
CA ALA A 76 16.54 2.43 19.04
C ALA A 76 15.61 3.56 18.58
N GLU A 77 15.56 4.68 19.29
CA GLU A 77 14.74 5.84 18.89
C GLU A 77 15.24 6.49 17.60
N ALA A 78 16.56 6.61 17.41
CA ALA A 78 17.13 7.11 16.18
C ALA A 78 16.81 6.20 14.98
N TRP A 79 16.94 4.90 15.14
CA TRP A 79 16.67 3.94 14.06
C TRP A 79 15.17 3.81 13.75
N LYS A 80 14.30 3.93 14.73
CA LYS A 80 12.85 4.05 14.54
C LYS A 80 12.49 5.22 13.64
N SER A 81 13.08 6.39 13.92
CA SER A 81 12.87 7.59 13.09
C SER A 81 13.47 7.42 11.69
N ASN A 82 14.69 6.90 11.58
CA ASN A 82 15.36 6.67 10.31
C ASN A 82 14.61 5.66 9.43
N ALA A 83 14.07 4.59 10.03
CA ALA A 83 13.23 3.61 9.34
C ALA A 83 12.01 4.29 8.71
N SER A 84 11.29 5.08 9.50
CA SER A 84 10.10 5.81 9.05
C SER A 84 10.46 6.83 7.96
N ASN A 85 11.55 7.57 8.13
CA ASN A 85 12.01 8.57 7.16
C ASN A 85 12.42 7.93 5.84
N ALA A 86 13.19 6.83 5.87
CA ALA A 86 13.60 6.11 4.67
C ALA A 86 12.37 5.59 3.90
N PHE A 87 11.45 4.95 4.61
CA PHE A 87 10.21 4.42 4.02
C PHE A 87 9.34 5.53 3.41
N ASN A 88 9.13 6.63 4.13
CA ASN A 88 8.32 7.75 3.66
C ASN A 88 8.99 8.51 2.50
N LEU A 89 10.31 8.67 2.51
CA LEU A 89 11.04 9.31 1.41
C LEU A 89 10.95 8.48 0.12
N GLY A 90 11.15 7.16 0.24
CA GLY A 90 10.90 6.24 -0.88
C GLY A 90 9.45 6.34 -1.36
N GLY A 91 8.52 6.40 -0.41
CA GLY A 91 7.10 6.58 -0.68
C GLY A 91 6.76 7.86 -1.43
N LEU A 92 7.37 8.97 -1.07
CA LEU A 92 7.20 10.25 -1.78
C LEU A 92 7.63 10.12 -3.25
N ILE A 93 8.80 9.53 -3.49
CA ILE A 93 9.29 9.33 -4.86
C ILE A 93 8.38 8.38 -5.64
N GLY A 94 7.96 7.27 -5.04
CA GLY A 94 7.02 6.33 -5.65
C GLY A 94 5.68 6.99 -6.00
N ALA A 95 5.16 7.81 -5.10
CA ALA A 95 3.91 8.54 -5.29
C ALA A 95 4.02 9.56 -6.44
N LEU A 96 5.10 10.33 -6.50
CA LEU A 96 5.33 11.30 -7.57
C LEU A 96 5.53 10.63 -8.93
N ALA A 97 6.16 9.46 -8.96
CA ALA A 97 6.36 8.69 -10.18
C ALA A 97 5.08 8.01 -10.70
N ALA A 98 4.08 7.76 -9.86
CA ALA A 98 2.87 7.03 -10.24
C ALA A 98 2.11 7.70 -11.39
N ILE A 99 1.96 9.03 -11.37
CA ILE A 99 1.21 9.77 -12.40
C ILE A 99 1.90 9.70 -13.76
N PRO A 100 3.19 10.09 -13.92
CA PRO A 100 3.86 10.03 -15.22
C PRO A 100 3.98 8.59 -15.77
N LEU A 101 4.20 7.59 -14.90
CA LEU A 101 4.21 6.19 -15.32
C LEU A 101 2.85 5.74 -15.85
N ALA A 102 1.75 6.08 -15.13
CA ALA A 102 0.41 5.72 -15.56
C ALA A 102 -0.02 6.46 -16.85
N LYS A 103 0.48 7.67 -17.09
CA LYS A 103 0.27 8.37 -18.36
C LYS A 103 1.03 7.72 -19.51
N ARG A 104 2.27 7.27 -19.27
CA ARG A 104 3.15 6.72 -20.30
C ARG A 104 2.82 5.25 -20.63
N TRP A 105 2.61 4.42 -19.61
CA TRP A 105 2.44 2.96 -19.78
C TRP A 105 0.97 2.52 -19.76
N GLY A 106 0.10 3.30 -19.14
CA GLY A 106 -1.27 2.92 -18.82
C GLY A 106 -1.41 2.50 -17.35
N ARG A 107 -2.67 2.35 -16.91
CA ARG A 107 -2.95 2.07 -15.49
C ARG A 107 -2.60 0.64 -15.14
N ARG A 108 -3.01 -0.32 -15.97
CA ARG A 108 -2.75 -1.74 -15.73
C ARG A 108 -1.25 -2.07 -15.64
N PRO A 109 -0.38 -1.71 -16.59
CA PRO A 109 1.06 -1.95 -16.49
C PRO A 109 1.70 -1.25 -15.28
N THR A 110 1.24 -0.04 -14.93
CA THR A 110 1.75 0.69 -13.77
C THR A 110 1.45 -0.04 -12.47
N PHE A 111 0.22 -0.52 -12.27
CA PHE A 111 -0.11 -1.33 -11.09
C PHE A 111 0.71 -2.62 -11.03
N ILE A 112 0.84 -3.34 -12.15
CA ILE A 112 1.63 -4.58 -12.22
C ILE A 112 3.09 -4.29 -11.83
N ALA A 113 3.69 -3.24 -12.40
CA ALA A 113 5.07 -2.85 -12.10
C ALA A 113 5.26 -2.52 -10.61
N TYR A 114 4.36 -1.73 -10.02
CA TYR A 114 4.45 -1.41 -8.59
C TYR A 114 4.18 -2.61 -7.68
N PHE A 115 3.26 -3.51 -8.04
CA PHE A 115 3.02 -4.73 -7.29
C PHE A 115 4.24 -5.65 -7.33
N LEU A 116 4.85 -5.87 -8.50
CA LEU A 116 6.06 -6.67 -8.63
C LEU A 116 7.24 -6.02 -7.89
N TRP A 117 7.39 -4.70 -8.00
CA TRP A 117 8.40 -3.96 -7.26
C TRP A 117 8.22 -4.12 -5.76
N SER A 118 7.00 -3.93 -5.25
CA SER A 118 6.69 -4.09 -3.83
C SER A 118 7.00 -5.50 -3.33
N ALA A 119 6.59 -6.53 -4.07
CA ALA A 119 6.89 -7.92 -3.73
C ALA A 119 8.40 -8.18 -3.70
N ALA A 120 9.12 -7.79 -4.75
CA ALA A 120 10.56 -7.95 -4.84
C ALA A 120 11.30 -7.19 -3.73
N ALA A 121 10.93 -5.92 -3.48
CA ALA A 121 11.53 -5.12 -2.43
C ALA A 121 11.33 -5.72 -1.04
N ILE A 122 10.12 -6.21 -0.73
CA ILE A 122 9.83 -6.89 0.54
C ILE A 122 10.64 -8.19 0.66
N LEU A 123 10.63 -9.03 -0.38
CA LEU A 123 11.39 -10.30 -0.38
C LEU A 123 12.89 -10.08 -0.23
N LEU A 124 13.47 -9.11 -0.93
CA LEU A 124 14.90 -8.80 -0.82
C LEU A 124 15.25 -8.22 0.55
N THR A 125 14.43 -7.30 1.08
CA THR A 125 14.70 -6.64 2.37
C THR A 125 14.58 -7.60 3.55
N PHE A 126 13.61 -8.48 3.54
CA PHE A 126 13.26 -9.32 4.69
C PHE A 126 13.59 -10.80 4.49
N GLY A 127 13.67 -11.27 3.26
CA GLY A 127 14.00 -12.67 2.93
C GLY A 127 15.50 -12.97 2.88
N LEU A 128 16.36 -11.95 2.71
CA LEU A 128 17.81 -12.13 2.67
C LEU A 128 18.46 -11.84 4.02
N PRO A 129 19.58 -12.50 4.35
CA PRO A 129 20.36 -12.25 5.55
C PRO A 129 21.19 -10.96 5.42
N LEU A 130 20.52 -9.82 5.38
CA LEU A 130 21.15 -8.50 5.22
C LEU A 130 21.62 -7.96 6.58
N PRO A 131 22.74 -7.21 6.60
CA PRO A 131 23.15 -6.43 7.77
C PRO A 131 22.03 -5.47 8.20
N PRO A 132 21.87 -5.19 9.51
CA PRO A 132 20.82 -4.34 10.03
C PRO A 132 20.76 -2.95 9.35
N GLN A 133 21.92 -2.31 9.10
CA GLN A 133 22.03 -1.02 8.44
C GLN A 133 21.52 -1.05 6.99
N THR A 134 21.92 -2.11 6.24
CA THR A 134 21.46 -2.31 4.87
C THR A 134 19.95 -2.54 4.83
N ARG A 135 19.42 -3.35 5.74
CA ARG A 135 17.98 -3.60 5.84
C ARG A 135 17.21 -2.32 6.16
N LEU A 136 17.74 -1.47 7.05
CA LEU A 136 17.18 -0.15 7.33
C LEU A 136 17.09 0.73 6.07
N ALA A 137 18.19 0.82 5.30
CA ALA A 137 18.23 1.58 4.06
C ALA A 137 17.28 1.02 2.99
N MET A 138 17.11 -0.30 2.90
CA MET A 138 16.21 -0.95 1.96
C MET A 138 14.73 -0.61 2.20
N LEU A 139 14.35 -0.10 3.37
CA LEU A 139 13.00 0.40 3.61
C LEU A 139 12.60 1.54 2.65
N PHE A 140 13.57 2.31 2.16
CA PHE A 140 13.34 3.28 1.09
C PHE A 140 12.81 2.59 -0.19
N VAL A 141 13.42 1.47 -0.58
CA VAL A 141 13.04 0.72 -1.78
C VAL A 141 11.65 0.08 -1.62
N VAL A 142 11.34 -0.40 -0.42
CA VAL A 142 10.01 -0.91 -0.07
C VAL A 142 8.96 0.21 -0.13
N GLY A 143 9.26 1.36 0.46
CA GLY A 143 8.37 2.53 0.46
C GLY A 143 8.01 2.99 -0.95
N LEU A 144 9.00 3.03 -1.86
CA LEU A 144 8.80 3.42 -3.26
C LEU A 144 7.71 2.58 -3.93
N GLY A 145 7.74 1.26 -3.79
CA GLY A 145 6.75 0.38 -4.39
C GLY A 145 5.38 0.52 -3.75
N VAL A 146 5.33 0.39 -2.44
CA VAL A 146 4.08 0.34 -1.67
C VAL A 146 3.27 1.63 -1.79
N TYR A 147 3.91 2.80 -1.67
CA TYR A 147 3.24 4.09 -1.87
C TYR A 147 2.90 4.37 -3.33
N GLY A 148 3.70 3.85 -4.28
CA GLY A 148 3.39 3.96 -5.70
C GLY A 148 2.05 3.30 -6.06
N VAL A 149 1.78 2.09 -5.53
CA VAL A 149 0.48 1.42 -5.64
C VAL A 149 -0.63 2.28 -5.05
N PHE A 150 -0.41 2.77 -3.82
CA PHE A 150 -1.40 3.56 -3.09
C PHE A 150 -1.76 4.86 -3.83
N SER A 151 -0.75 5.55 -4.36
CA SER A 151 -0.96 6.79 -5.12
C SER A 151 -1.67 6.54 -6.45
N ALA A 152 -1.36 5.43 -7.13
CA ALA A 152 -2.06 5.04 -8.36
C ALA A 152 -3.55 4.79 -8.11
N LEU A 153 -3.91 4.26 -6.95
CA LEU A 153 -5.30 4.03 -6.55
C LEU A 153 -6.14 5.32 -6.53
N VAL A 154 -5.56 6.43 -6.05
CA VAL A 154 -6.28 7.70 -5.85
C VAL A 154 -6.85 8.26 -7.16
N PHE A 155 -6.12 8.20 -8.26
CA PHE A 155 -6.63 8.66 -9.55
C PHE A 155 -7.36 7.55 -10.33
N TYR A 156 -7.03 6.28 -10.11
CA TYR A 156 -7.64 5.16 -10.80
C TYR A 156 -9.11 4.93 -10.41
N LEU A 157 -9.43 4.99 -9.11
CA LEU A 157 -10.80 4.75 -8.65
C LEU A 157 -11.83 5.69 -9.32
N PRO A 158 -11.60 7.02 -9.37
CA PRO A 158 -12.52 7.93 -10.06
C PRO A 158 -12.68 7.66 -11.56
N GLU A 159 -11.67 7.11 -12.23
CA GLU A 159 -11.70 6.81 -13.66
C GLU A 159 -12.61 5.65 -14.02
N LEU A 160 -12.93 4.77 -13.06
CA LEU A 160 -13.75 3.59 -13.29
C LEU A 160 -15.26 3.86 -13.33
N PHE A 161 -15.70 5.01 -12.81
CA PHE A 161 -17.11 5.24 -12.54
C PHE A 161 -17.65 6.50 -13.24
N PRO A 162 -18.92 6.43 -13.70
CA PRO A 162 -19.64 7.60 -14.20
C PRO A 162 -19.67 8.74 -13.19
N THR A 163 -19.70 9.98 -13.72
CA THR A 163 -19.64 11.22 -12.91
C THR A 163 -20.64 11.20 -11.74
N ARG A 164 -21.85 10.74 -11.98
CA ARG A 164 -22.96 10.71 -11.01
C ARG A 164 -22.67 9.82 -9.78
N VAL A 165 -22.04 8.67 -9.97
CA VAL A 165 -21.76 7.69 -8.90
C VAL A 165 -20.31 7.67 -8.45
N ARG A 166 -19.43 8.46 -9.09
CA ARG A 166 -17.98 8.45 -8.92
C ARG A 166 -17.53 8.65 -7.47
N GLY A 167 -18.08 9.67 -6.81
CA GLY A 167 -17.76 9.96 -5.40
C GLY A 167 -18.18 8.83 -4.47
N LEU A 168 -19.44 8.37 -4.62
CA LEU A 168 -20.00 7.26 -3.84
C LEU A 168 -19.18 5.97 -4.06
N ALA A 169 -18.92 5.61 -5.32
CA ALA A 169 -18.22 4.39 -5.67
C ALA A 169 -16.77 4.38 -5.20
N SER A 170 -16.03 5.45 -5.45
CA SER A 170 -14.64 5.58 -5.02
C SER A 170 -14.54 5.55 -3.49
N GLY A 171 -15.40 6.31 -2.81
CA GLY A 171 -15.46 6.33 -1.34
C GLY A 171 -15.83 4.97 -0.76
N PHE A 172 -16.83 4.29 -1.30
CA PHE A 172 -17.22 2.95 -0.86
C PHE A 172 -16.09 1.93 -1.03
N CYS A 173 -15.54 1.80 -2.24
CA CYS A 173 -14.49 0.81 -2.53
C CYS A 173 -13.23 1.05 -1.69
N TYR A 174 -12.82 2.32 -1.53
CA TYR A 174 -11.68 2.69 -0.71
C TYR A 174 -11.91 2.38 0.77
N ASN A 175 -13.05 2.77 1.34
CA ASN A 175 -13.32 2.58 2.77
C ASN A 175 -13.57 1.13 3.15
N ILE A 176 -14.20 0.32 2.30
CA ILE A 176 -14.29 -1.14 2.53
C ILE A 176 -12.90 -1.76 2.59
N GLY A 177 -12.00 -1.38 1.68
CA GLY A 177 -10.61 -1.80 1.72
C GLY A 177 -9.92 -1.40 3.03
N ARG A 178 -10.16 -0.18 3.54
CA ARG A 178 -9.62 0.30 4.83
C ARG A 178 -10.14 -0.49 6.03
N VAL A 179 -11.44 -0.77 6.07
CA VAL A 179 -12.03 -1.56 7.17
C VAL A 179 -11.39 -2.93 7.25
N ILE A 180 -11.23 -3.61 6.11
CA ILE A 180 -10.57 -4.93 6.08
C ILE A 180 -9.08 -4.80 6.43
N ALA A 181 -8.38 -3.81 5.87
CA ALA A 181 -6.96 -3.59 6.13
C ALA A 181 -6.65 -3.22 7.59
N ALA A 182 -7.61 -2.63 8.32
CA ALA A 182 -7.46 -2.30 9.74
C ALA A 182 -7.22 -3.53 10.64
N PHE A 183 -7.62 -4.72 10.20
CA PHE A 183 -7.31 -5.97 10.91
C PHE A 183 -5.86 -6.43 10.73
N GLY A 184 -5.15 -5.95 9.71
CA GLY A 184 -3.76 -6.31 9.45
C GLY A 184 -2.81 -6.06 10.63
N PRO A 185 -2.75 -4.84 11.19
CA PRO A 185 -1.91 -4.55 12.35
C PRO A 185 -2.22 -5.42 13.58
N PHE A 186 -3.50 -5.76 13.82
CA PHE A 186 -3.89 -6.66 14.91
C PHE A 186 -3.36 -8.08 14.69
N ALA A 187 -3.48 -8.61 13.46
CA ALA A 187 -2.98 -9.93 13.14
C ALA A 187 -1.46 -10.02 13.35
N VAL A 188 -0.73 -9.03 12.85
CA VAL A 188 0.73 -9.01 12.99
C VAL A 188 1.14 -8.67 14.42
N GLY A 189 0.42 -7.82 15.14
CA GLY A 189 0.64 -7.56 16.56
C GLY A 189 0.51 -8.83 17.40
N ALA A 190 -0.51 -9.66 17.11
CA ALA A 190 -0.69 -10.97 17.76
C ALA A 190 0.47 -11.93 17.45
N ILE A 191 0.95 -11.98 16.20
CA ILE A 191 2.11 -12.79 15.80
C ILE A 191 3.38 -12.28 16.51
N ALA A 192 3.59 -10.96 16.54
CA ALA A 192 4.74 -10.37 17.21
C ALA A 192 4.76 -10.63 18.72
N ALA A 193 3.59 -10.56 19.39
CA ALA A 193 3.45 -10.86 20.80
C ALA A 193 3.76 -12.33 21.11
N GLY A 194 3.29 -13.26 20.28
CA GLY A 194 3.59 -14.68 20.38
C GLY A 194 5.07 -15.04 20.14
N ALA A 195 5.79 -14.13 19.46
CA ALA A 195 7.20 -14.30 19.09
C ALA A 195 8.21 -13.81 20.15
N GLY A 196 7.77 -13.31 21.30
CA GLY A 196 8.66 -12.80 22.34
C GLY A 196 9.49 -11.58 21.90
N GLY A 197 9.05 -10.82 20.91
CA GLY A 197 9.75 -9.61 20.43
C GLY A 197 11.00 -9.89 19.59
N SER A 198 11.17 -11.11 19.07
CA SER A 198 12.29 -11.45 18.20
C SER A 198 12.21 -10.73 16.85
N SER A 199 13.28 -10.01 16.46
CA SER A 199 13.42 -9.39 15.15
C SER A 199 13.27 -10.41 14.01
N THR A 200 13.77 -11.62 14.21
CA THR A 200 13.71 -12.70 13.23
C THR A 200 12.27 -13.09 12.91
N VAL A 201 11.40 -13.26 13.92
CA VAL A 201 10.01 -13.66 13.69
C VAL A 201 9.22 -12.54 13.00
N ILE A 202 9.44 -11.29 13.38
CA ILE A 202 8.81 -10.16 12.73
C ILE A 202 9.28 -10.06 11.26
N THR A 203 10.57 -10.23 11.02
CA THR A 203 11.13 -10.26 9.67
C THR A 203 10.49 -11.35 8.81
N GLN A 204 10.39 -12.57 9.34
CA GLN A 204 9.73 -13.70 8.65
C GLN A 204 8.24 -13.42 8.39
N THR A 205 7.54 -12.82 9.35
CA THR A 205 6.13 -12.45 9.17
C THR A 205 5.97 -11.44 8.03
N VAL A 206 6.83 -10.42 7.97
CA VAL A 206 6.77 -9.40 6.91
C VAL A 206 7.10 -10.00 5.53
N VAL A 207 7.93 -11.04 5.45
CA VAL A 207 8.16 -11.76 4.18
C VAL A 207 6.86 -12.30 3.60
N TRP A 208 5.98 -12.87 4.42
CA TRP A 208 4.68 -13.36 3.95
C TRP A 208 3.76 -12.27 3.40
N VAL A 209 3.94 -11.02 3.85
CA VAL A 209 3.19 -9.88 3.28
C VAL A 209 3.50 -9.69 1.80
N ALA A 210 4.68 -10.10 1.32
CA ALA A 210 5.01 -10.04 -0.10
C ALA A 210 4.09 -10.89 -0.99
N ALA A 211 3.41 -11.89 -0.43
CA ALA A 211 2.43 -12.69 -1.15
C ALA A 211 1.25 -11.83 -1.66
N VAL A 212 0.86 -10.79 -0.91
CA VAL A 212 -0.25 -9.89 -1.29
C VAL A 212 0.03 -9.17 -2.61
N PRO A 213 1.08 -8.35 -2.75
CA PRO A 213 1.38 -7.70 -4.02
C PRO A 213 1.79 -8.68 -5.13
N LEU A 214 2.41 -9.82 -4.80
CA LEU A 214 2.76 -10.83 -5.80
C LEU A 214 1.50 -11.44 -6.43
N LEU A 215 0.55 -11.88 -5.61
CA LEU A 215 -0.74 -12.40 -6.10
C LEU A 215 -1.51 -11.31 -6.87
N ALA A 216 -1.46 -10.07 -6.38
CA ALA A 216 -2.06 -8.95 -7.08
C ALA A 216 -1.46 -8.74 -8.47
N ALA A 217 -0.14 -8.78 -8.60
CA ALA A 217 0.54 -8.65 -9.90
C ALA A 217 0.12 -9.75 -10.88
N LEU A 218 0.03 -10.99 -10.40
CA LEU A 218 -0.36 -12.14 -11.21
C LEU A 218 -1.83 -12.07 -11.67
N LEU A 219 -2.69 -11.56 -10.83
CA LEU A 219 -4.12 -11.47 -11.11
C LEU A 219 -4.52 -10.13 -11.79
N ALA A 220 -3.70 -9.09 -11.69
CA ALA A 220 -3.96 -7.76 -12.24
C ALA A 220 -4.39 -7.75 -13.72
N PRO A 221 -3.85 -8.58 -14.62
CA PRO A 221 -4.30 -8.61 -16.01
C PRO A 221 -5.78 -8.96 -16.19
N ARG A 222 -6.39 -9.65 -15.21
CA ARG A 222 -7.80 -10.08 -15.25
C ARG A 222 -8.76 -9.09 -14.60
N TRP A 223 -8.31 -8.31 -13.60
CA TRP A 223 -9.21 -7.45 -12.81
C TRP A 223 -8.93 -5.95 -12.98
N ILE A 224 -7.69 -5.54 -13.30
CA ILE A 224 -7.43 -4.13 -13.54
C ILE A 224 -7.91 -3.74 -14.93
N VAL A 225 -8.87 -2.83 -14.98
CA VAL A 225 -9.39 -2.27 -16.22
C VAL A 225 -8.42 -1.20 -16.70
N GLU A 226 -7.98 -1.28 -17.96
CA GLU A 226 -7.17 -0.22 -18.55
C GLU A 226 -8.06 0.98 -18.92
N THR A 227 -7.74 2.14 -18.36
CA THR A 227 -8.49 3.39 -18.58
C THR A 227 -7.74 4.41 -19.42
N ARG A 228 -6.47 4.13 -19.76
CA ARG A 228 -5.68 5.05 -20.61
C ARG A 228 -6.34 5.27 -21.96
N GLY A 229 -6.49 6.54 -22.31
CA GLY A 229 -7.07 6.94 -23.62
C GLY A 229 -8.58 6.74 -23.72
N ARG A 230 -9.26 6.33 -22.64
CA ARG A 230 -10.73 6.29 -22.61
C ARG A 230 -11.27 7.63 -22.13
N SER A 231 -12.39 8.07 -22.73
CA SER A 231 -13.19 9.13 -22.13
C SER A 231 -13.68 8.68 -20.76
N LEU A 232 -13.75 9.61 -19.82
CA LEU A 232 -14.37 9.29 -18.51
C LEU A 232 -15.81 8.87 -18.76
N PRO A 233 -16.30 7.81 -18.11
CA PRO A 233 -17.70 7.40 -18.19
C PRO A 233 -18.61 8.56 -17.77
N GLU A 234 -19.65 8.81 -18.56
CA GLU A 234 -20.69 9.82 -18.30
C GLU A 234 -21.76 9.30 -17.34
#